data_7541c0ac52b9afa59d8a7a2c0ce4e064
#
_entry.id   7541c0ac52b9afa59d8a7a2c0ce4e064
#
_cell.length_a   1.000
_cell.length_b   1.000
_cell.length_c   1.000
_cell.angle_alpha   90.00
_cell.angle_beta   90.00
_cell.angle_gamma   90.00
#
_symmetry.space_group_name_H-M   'P 1'
#
loop_
_entity.id
_entity.type
_entity.pdbx_description
1 polymer ?
#
loop_
_entity_poly.entity_id
_entity_poly.type
_entity_poly.pdbx_seq_one_letter_code
_entity_poly.pdbx_strand_id
1 'polypeptide(L)'
;MTQTVQPAAFLRTTLPLDLSKLDALDSGRYHSIWLPDHMVSFWPDSIWTPEFTDLATLSPSPHRHLDAMAVAAAVAVLTKNVPIATSVVDTVRRHPSLLAQSALTIDHLSRGRFILGVGSGETENTIPYGFDFSKPVGRFEESLKVIRLLWESAVPVDFSGEFYTLRHARLDTEPFEGRFPPIWAGASGPRMLDIIGRYCDGWWPAGAYSPDDYASKLKAVRGSAERHGRDPMAITAAFIWTCLIADSDRELAQILEAPLVKAYVLQIPAKIMRQFGFPHPLGDEWRGYQDINPEVLPRERILAMLEKVDPAAILAVVPHGTPHQIARTLKGYVEAGLQVPKILDYGGMAGLQFAARSAQKVREAEDELMRLVG
;
A
#
# COMPACT_ATOMS: atom_id res chain seq x y z
N MET A 1 17.02 21.13 -8.86
CA MET A 1 16.03 20.59 -9.82
C MET A 1 14.73 20.42 -9.07
N THR A 2 13.65 21.03 -9.50
CA THR A 2 12.31 20.80 -8.93
C THR A 2 11.96 19.32 -9.17
N GLN A 3 11.76 18.55 -8.10
CA GLN A 3 11.32 17.16 -8.21
C GLN A 3 9.93 17.14 -8.83
N THR A 4 9.76 16.42 -9.93
CA THR A 4 8.46 16.29 -10.59
C THR A 4 7.55 15.45 -9.69
N VAL A 5 6.41 16.02 -9.31
CA VAL A 5 5.35 15.32 -8.58
C VAL A 5 4.39 14.72 -9.60
N GLN A 6 4.04 13.45 -9.42
CA GLN A 6 3.07 12.78 -10.29
C GLN A 6 2.27 11.74 -9.50
N PRO A 7 0.92 11.78 -9.52
CA PRO A 7 0.11 10.84 -8.74
C PRO A 7 0.24 9.40 -9.25
N ALA A 8 0.00 8.42 -8.37
CA ALA A 8 -0.17 7.02 -8.73
C ALA A 8 -1.65 6.65 -8.77
N ALA A 9 -1.98 5.67 -9.62
CA ALA A 9 -3.32 5.09 -9.70
C ALA A 9 -3.37 3.72 -8.99
N PHE A 10 -4.55 3.33 -8.50
CA PHE A 10 -4.83 1.95 -8.10
C PHE A 10 -5.64 1.22 -9.16
N LEU A 11 -5.25 -0.03 -9.43
CA LEU A 11 -6.10 -1.01 -10.07
C LEU A 11 -6.43 -2.09 -9.05
N ARG A 12 -7.71 -2.22 -8.70
CA ARG A 12 -8.17 -3.25 -7.75
C ARG A 12 -7.93 -4.64 -8.33
N THR A 13 -7.36 -5.51 -7.54
CA THR A 13 -7.16 -6.94 -7.85
C THR A 13 -8.31 -7.81 -7.35
N THR A 14 -9.53 -7.27 -7.25
CA THR A 14 -10.72 -7.97 -6.77
C THR A 14 -11.69 -8.27 -7.90
N LEU A 15 -12.53 -9.31 -7.72
CA LEU A 15 -13.60 -9.62 -8.64
C LEU A 15 -14.84 -8.74 -8.43
N PRO A 16 -15.51 -8.31 -9.52
CA PRO A 16 -15.10 -8.48 -10.91
C PRO A 16 -13.87 -7.64 -11.25
N LEU A 17 -12.90 -8.23 -11.96
CA LEU A 17 -11.71 -7.48 -12.42
C LEU A 17 -12.11 -6.53 -13.54
N ASP A 18 -11.97 -5.23 -13.30
CA ASP A 18 -12.29 -4.19 -14.28
C ASP A 18 -11.02 -3.66 -14.96
N LEU A 19 -10.75 -4.16 -16.15
CA LEU A 19 -9.62 -3.72 -16.98
C LEU A 19 -10.03 -2.63 -18.01
N SER A 20 -11.30 -2.23 -18.07
CA SER A 20 -11.79 -1.23 -19.02
C SER A 20 -11.17 0.15 -18.87
N LYS A 21 -10.58 0.43 -17.71
CA LYS A 21 -9.95 1.72 -17.37
C LYS A 21 -8.47 1.81 -17.76
N LEU A 22 -7.87 0.72 -18.28
CA LEU A 22 -6.43 0.68 -18.55
C LEU A 22 -5.97 1.76 -19.53
N ASP A 23 -6.72 2.04 -20.59
CA ASP A 23 -6.37 3.09 -21.55
C ASP A 23 -6.29 4.47 -20.87
N ALA A 24 -7.23 4.77 -19.97
CA ALA A 24 -7.22 6.02 -19.21
C ALA A 24 -6.06 6.07 -18.19
N LEU A 25 -5.69 4.94 -17.61
CA LEU A 25 -4.57 4.82 -16.71
C LEU A 25 -3.21 4.91 -17.43
N ASP A 26 -3.15 4.46 -18.71
CA ASP A 26 -1.95 4.47 -19.56
C ASP A 26 -1.75 5.82 -20.31
N SER A 27 -2.55 6.83 -20.02
CA SER A 27 -2.59 8.13 -20.72
C SER A 27 -1.41 9.07 -20.43
N GLY A 28 -0.48 8.70 -19.54
CA GLY A 28 0.62 9.54 -19.09
C GLY A 28 0.29 10.45 -17.89
N ARG A 29 -0.95 10.42 -17.41
CA ARG A 29 -1.36 11.15 -16.21
C ARG A 29 -0.68 10.64 -14.93
N TYR A 30 -0.51 9.32 -14.83
CA TYR A 30 -0.06 8.66 -13.62
C TYR A 30 1.40 8.22 -13.71
N HIS A 31 2.12 8.39 -12.60
CA HIS A 31 3.46 7.85 -12.43
C HIS A 31 3.49 6.34 -12.59
N SER A 32 2.52 5.65 -11.98
CA SER A 32 2.43 4.19 -12.00
C SER A 32 1.03 3.70 -11.62
N ILE A 33 0.69 2.48 -12.06
CA ILE A 33 -0.50 1.73 -11.62
C ILE A 33 -0.07 0.77 -10.51
N TRP A 34 -0.79 0.80 -9.39
CA TRP A 34 -0.48 0.00 -8.21
C TRP A 34 -1.53 -1.08 -7.97
N LEU A 35 -1.05 -2.30 -7.75
CA LEU A 35 -1.84 -3.52 -7.63
C LEU A 35 -1.73 -4.08 -6.21
N PRO A 36 -2.78 -3.98 -5.36
CA PRO A 36 -2.75 -4.55 -4.02
C PRO A 36 -2.70 -6.09 -4.07
N ASP A 37 -2.01 -6.71 -3.10
CA ASP A 37 -1.83 -8.15 -2.98
C ASP A 37 -2.37 -8.66 -1.66
N HIS A 38 -3.62 -9.11 -1.66
CA HIS A 38 -4.28 -9.72 -0.50
C HIS A 38 -4.86 -11.07 -0.86
N MET A 39 -5.05 -11.94 0.11
CA MET A 39 -5.89 -13.13 0.04
C MET A 39 -7.28 -12.83 0.62
N VAL A 40 -7.31 -12.05 1.69
CA VAL A 40 -8.53 -11.55 2.33
C VAL A 40 -8.43 -10.05 2.57
N SER A 41 -9.56 -9.38 2.63
CA SER A 41 -9.69 -7.97 2.96
C SER A 41 -9.67 -7.75 4.48
N PHE A 42 -9.49 -6.53 4.93
CA PHE A 42 -9.56 -6.13 6.34
C PHE A 42 -11.00 -6.11 6.92
N TRP A 43 -12.01 -6.27 6.05
CA TRP A 43 -13.40 -6.16 6.45
C TRP A 43 -13.92 -7.49 6.96
N PRO A 44 -14.45 -7.57 8.21
CA PRO A 44 -15.16 -8.76 8.66
C PRO A 44 -16.43 -9.02 7.83
N ASP A 45 -16.66 -10.26 7.42
CA ASP A 45 -17.89 -10.68 6.74
C ASP A 45 -19.14 -10.29 7.52
N SER A 46 -19.03 -10.26 8.86
CA SER A 46 -20.13 -9.91 9.76
C SER A 46 -20.73 -8.51 9.55
N ILE A 47 -19.99 -7.61 8.91
CA ILE A 47 -20.45 -6.25 8.55
C ILE A 47 -20.43 -6.01 7.03
N TRP A 48 -20.06 -7.02 6.23
CA TRP A 48 -20.17 -6.98 4.77
C TRP A 48 -21.49 -7.60 4.32
N THR A 49 -22.59 -7.05 4.77
CA THR A 49 -23.95 -7.51 4.45
C THR A 49 -24.84 -6.34 4.07
N PRO A 50 -25.96 -6.57 3.33
CA PRO A 50 -26.90 -5.49 2.98
C PRO A 50 -27.51 -4.74 4.17
N GLU A 51 -27.43 -5.29 5.38
CA GLU A 51 -27.81 -4.62 6.64
C GLU A 51 -26.87 -3.44 6.95
N PHE A 52 -25.57 -3.57 6.64
CA PHE A 52 -24.54 -2.59 7.01
C PHE A 52 -24.01 -1.77 5.84
N THR A 53 -24.10 -2.31 4.63
CA THR A 53 -23.61 -1.62 3.42
C THR A 53 -24.28 -2.15 2.16
N ASP A 54 -24.69 -1.24 1.28
CA ASP A 54 -25.19 -1.58 -0.04
C ASP A 54 -24.08 -2.03 -1.01
N LEU A 55 -22.80 -1.82 -0.66
CA LEU A 55 -21.64 -2.36 -1.40
C LEU A 55 -21.69 -3.89 -1.48
N ALA A 56 -22.25 -4.56 -0.47
CA ALA A 56 -22.44 -6.01 -0.46
C ALA A 56 -23.36 -6.50 -1.60
N THR A 57 -24.17 -5.63 -2.21
CA THR A 57 -24.99 -5.97 -3.38
C THR A 57 -24.16 -6.09 -4.66
N LEU A 58 -23.00 -5.42 -4.76
CA LEU A 58 -22.08 -5.53 -5.89
C LEU A 58 -21.12 -6.71 -5.76
N SER A 59 -20.71 -7.03 -4.54
CA SER A 59 -19.82 -8.17 -4.27
C SER A 59 -20.30 -8.88 -3.03
N PRO A 60 -20.63 -10.18 -3.11
CA PRO A 60 -21.16 -10.94 -1.96
C PRO A 60 -20.11 -11.18 -0.86
N SER A 61 -18.84 -10.91 -1.13
CA SER A 61 -17.75 -10.99 -0.17
C SER A 61 -16.70 -9.91 -0.46
N PRO A 62 -16.09 -9.31 0.58
CA PRO A 62 -14.98 -8.38 0.44
C PRO A 62 -13.66 -9.09 0.11
N HIS A 63 -13.59 -10.43 0.23
CA HIS A 63 -12.38 -11.24 0.16
C HIS A 63 -12.07 -11.83 -1.23
N ARG A 64 -12.70 -11.33 -2.29
CA ARG A 64 -12.58 -11.88 -3.65
C ARG A 64 -11.34 -11.34 -4.38
N HIS A 65 -10.16 -11.54 -3.80
CA HIS A 65 -8.89 -11.08 -4.35
C HIS A 65 -8.32 -12.05 -5.39
N LEU A 66 -7.64 -11.50 -6.38
CA LEU A 66 -6.82 -12.21 -7.38
C LEU A 66 -5.34 -12.02 -7.05
N ASP A 67 -4.51 -12.96 -7.50
CA ASP A 67 -3.05 -12.86 -7.34
C ASP A 67 -2.51 -11.62 -8.07
N ALA A 68 -1.84 -10.72 -7.32
CA ALA A 68 -1.37 -9.45 -7.85
C ALA A 68 -0.28 -9.61 -8.92
N MET A 69 0.58 -10.63 -8.83
CA MET A 69 1.63 -10.88 -9.82
C MET A 69 1.03 -11.36 -11.14
N ALA A 70 0.00 -12.21 -11.09
CA ALA A 70 -0.72 -12.66 -12.29
C ALA A 70 -1.47 -11.50 -12.96
N VAL A 71 -2.15 -10.64 -12.16
CA VAL A 71 -2.81 -9.44 -12.69
C VAL A 71 -1.77 -8.45 -13.24
N ALA A 72 -0.62 -8.26 -12.58
CA ALA A 72 0.46 -7.39 -13.08
C ALA A 72 0.98 -7.86 -14.44
N ALA A 73 1.14 -9.18 -14.65
CA ALA A 73 1.53 -9.73 -15.95
C ALA A 73 0.49 -9.42 -17.05
N ALA A 74 -0.81 -9.54 -16.73
CA ALA A 74 -1.87 -9.18 -17.68
C ALA A 74 -1.86 -7.67 -18.00
N VAL A 75 -1.74 -6.81 -16.99
CA VAL A 75 -1.65 -5.35 -17.17
C VAL A 75 -0.40 -4.97 -17.96
N ALA A 76 0.72 -5.67 -17.76
CA ALA A 76 1.98 -5.43 -18.47
C ALA A 76 1.85 -5.56 -19.99
N VAL A 77 1.08 -6.54 -20.47
CA VAL A 77 0.88 -6.75 -21.91
C VAL A 77 -0.25 -5.91 -22.48
N LEU A 78 -1.18 -5.43 -21.66
CA LEU A 78 -2.31 -4.60 -22.06
C LEU A 78 -2.01 -3.09 -22.05
N THR A 79 -0.91 -2.65 -21.42
CA THR A 79 -0.49 -1.25 -21.36
C THR A 79 0.84 -1.04 -22.10
N LYS A 80 1.17 0.21 -22.42
CA LYS A 80 2.36 0.54 -23.22
C LYS A 80 3.32 1.50 -22.52
N ASN A 81 2.81 2.41 -21.70
CA ASN A 81 3.57 3.56 -21.21
C ASN A 81 3.71 3.57 -19.68
N VAL A 82 2.62 3.32 -18.96
CA VAL A 82 2.57 3.49 -17.52
C VAL A 82 3.35 2.38 -16.79
N PRO A 83 4.22 2.71 -15.83
CA PRO A 83 4.83 1.73 -14.93
C PRO A 83 3.78 0.99 -14.09
N ILE A 84 4.08 -0.26 -13.76
CA ILE A 84 3.19 -1.17 -13.03
C ILE A 84 3.89 -1.60 -11.76
N ALA A 85 3.24 -1.43 -10.61
CA ALA A 85 3.80 -1.79 -9.31
C ALA A 85 2.88 -2.73 -8.53
N THR A 86 3.45 -3.72 -7.86
CA THR A 86 2.72 -4.41 -6.79
C THR A 86 2.68 -3.54 -5.52
N SER A 87 1.59 -3.61 -4.73
CA SER A 87 1.32 -2.62 -3.69
C SER A 87 0.73 -3.22 -2.41
N VAL A 88 1.45 -4.08 -1.71
CA VAL A 88 2.76 -4.67 -1.97
C VAL A 88 2.64 -6.19 -1.91
N VAL A 89 3.44 -6.94 -2.63
CA VAL A 89 3.55 -8.39 -2.38
C VAL A 89 4.36 -8.63 -1.11
N ASP A 90 3.98 -9.63 -0.32
CA ASP A 90 4.74 -9.93 0.88
C ASP A 90 5.83 -10.99 0.64
N THR A 91 6.88 -10.90 1.44
CA THR A 91 8.03 -11.80 1.40
C THR A 91 7.88 -13.03 2.31
N VAL A 92 6.72 -13.22 2.93
CA VAL A 92 6.39 -14.39 3.76
C VAL A 92 5.74 -15.47 2.92
N ARG A 93 4.71 -15.11 2.15
CA ARG A 93 3.95 -16.04 1.29
C ARG A 93 4.72 -16.49 0.05
N ARG A 94 5.66 -15.67 -0.43
CA ARG A 94 6.42 -15.95 -1.65
C ARG A 94 7.90 -16.11 -1.37
N HIS A 95 8.47 -17.24 -1.80
CA HIS A 95 9.91 -17.46 -1.73
C HIS A 95 10.66 -16.41 -2.57
N PRO A 96 11.77 -15.81 -2.07
CA PRO A 96 12.47 -14.73 -2.77
C PRO A 96 13.00 -15.12 -4.15
N SER A 97 13.35 -16.39 -4.40
CA SER A 97 13.74 -16.84 -5.75
C SER A 97 12.58 -16.79 -6.75
N LEU A 98 11.35 -17.10 -6.29
CA LEU A 98 10.16 -16.97 -7.13
C LEU A 98 9.80 -15.50 -7.37
N LEU A 99 9.95 -14.64 -6.36
CA LEU A 99 9.78 -13.19 -6.54
C LEU A 99 10.80 -12.62 -7.52
N ALA A 100 12.07 -13.03 -7.40
CA ALA A 100 13.13 -12.62 -8.32
C ALA A 100 12.81 -13.00 -9.78
N GLN A 101 12.39 -14.25 -10.00
CA GLN A 101 12.03 -14.74 -11.33
C GLN A 101 10.77 -14.05 -11.88
N SER A 102 9.69 -13.98 -11.08
CA SER A 102 8.44 -13.38 -11.52
C SER A 102 8.59 -11.89 -11.82
N ALA A 103 9.39 -11.17 -11.02
CA ALA A 103 9.66 -9.76 -11.27
C ALA A 103 10.35 -9.52 -12.60
N LEU A 104 11.38 -10.29 -12.93
CA LEU A 104 12.04 -10.20 -14.24
C LEU A 104 11.09 -10.59 -15.38
N THR A 105 10.26 -11.63 -15.18
CA THR A 105 9.27 -12.03 -16.18
C THR A 105 8.29 -10.89 -16.49
N ILE A 106 7.73 -10.24 -15.45
CA ILE A 106 6.79 -9.14 -15.65
C ILE A 106 7.51 -7.91 -16.22
N ASP A 107 8.77 -7.70 -15.83
CA ASP A 107 9.57 -6.61 -16.37
C ASP A 107 9.82 -6.76 -17.87
N HIS A 108 10.14 -7.96 -18.35
CA HIS A 108 10.21 -8.27 -19.79
C HIS A 108 8.87 -8.08 -20.50
N LEU A 109 7.76 -8.58 -19.93
CA LEU A 109 6.42 -8.41 -20.49
C LEU A 109 6.02 -6.93 -20.59
N SER A 110 6.42 -6.13 -19.60
CA SER A 110 6.15 -4.70 -19.56
C SER A 110 7.18 -3.85 -20.30
N ARG A 111 8.28 -4.44 -20.81
CA ARG A 111 9.39 -3.74 -21.45
C ARG A 111 10.07 -2.72 -20.50
N GLY A 112 10.46 -3.19 -19.31
CA GLY A 112 11.21 -2.39 -18.34
C GLY A 112 10.34 -1.43 -17.50
N ARG A 113 9.03 -1.65 -17.40
CA ARG A 113 8.10 -0.77 -16.65
C ARG A 113 7.65 -1.36 -15.32
N PHE A 114 8.14 -2.53 -14.92
CA PHE A 114 7.71 -3.15 -13.69
C PHE A 114 8.45 -2.59 -12.48
N ILE A 115 7.73 -2.37 -11.39
CA ILE A 115 8.24 -2.00 -10.07
C ILE A 115 7.84 -3.10 -9.10
N LEU A 116 8.83 -3.79 -8.50
CA LEU A 116 8.59 -4.79 -7.49
C LEU A 116 8.33 -4.11 -6.13
N GLY A 117 7.06 -3.89 -5.81
CA GLY A 117 6.66 -3.39 -4.51
C GLY A 117 6.54 -4.52 -3.49
N VAL A 118 7.30 -4.47 -2.40
CA VAL A 118 7.41 -5.55 -1.40
C VAL A 118 7.14 -5.07 0.02
N GLY A 119 6.67 -5.98 0.87
CA GLY A 119 6.42 -5.74 2.29
C GLY A 119 6.74 -6.95 3.16
N SER A 120 6.69 -6.75 4.47
CA SER A 120 6.94 -7.82 5.45
C SER A 120 5.75 -8.73 5.71
N GLY A 121 4.62 -8.53 5.02
CA GLY A 121 3.40 -9.29 5.19
C GLY A 121 2.48 -8.76 6.30
N GLU A 122 1.28 -9.30 6.32
CA GLU A 122 0.18 -8.97 7.22
C GLU A 122 -0.41 -10.24 7.84
N THR A 123 -0.95 -10.13 9.03
CA THR A 123 -1.43 -11.27 9.82
C THR A 123 -2.52 -12.06 9.12
N GLU A 124 -3.53 -11.37 8.59
CA GLU A 124 -4.71 -11.99 7.95
C GLU A 124 -4.36 -12.68 6.63
N ASN A 125 -3.30 -12.25 5.97
CA ASN A 125 -2.84 -12.83 4.71
C ASN A 125 -1.77 -13.94 4.88
N THR A 126 -1.35 -14.24 6.12
CA THR A 126 -0.26 -15.19 6.39
C THR A 126 -0.64 -16.29 7.37
N ILE A 127 -0.99 -15.97 8.61
CA ILE A 127 -1.23 -16.93 9.69
C ILE A 127 -2.35 -17.93 9.35
N PRO A 128 -3.53 -17.53 8.84
CA PRO A 128 -4.60 -18.48 8.52
C PRO A 128 -4.23 -19.52 7.47
N TYR A 129 -3.24 -19.22 6.64
CA TYR A 129 -2.77 -20.09 5.56
C TYR A 129 -1.56 -20.95 5.95
N GLY A 130 -1.18 -20.97 7.23
CA GLY A 130 -0.08 -21.78 7.73
C GLY A 130 1.31 -21.22 7.45
N PHE A 131 1.43 -19.98 7.01
CA PHE A 131 2.74 -19.35 6.85
C PHE A 131 3.30 -18.93 8.21
N ASP A 132 4.59 -19.18 8.43
CA ASP A 132 5.30 -18.71 9.61
C ASP A 132 5.50 -17.19 9.55
N PHE A 133 4.73 -16.46 10.36
CA PHE A 133 4.78 -15.01 10.50
C PHE A 133 5.67 -14.57 11.68
N SER A 134 6.46 -15.47 12.25
CA SER A 134 7.49 -15.09 13.21
C SER A 134 8.62 -14.29 12.53
N LYS A 135 9.14 -13.27 13.19
CA LYS A 135 10.26 -12.44 12.69
C LYS A 135 10.09 -11.90 11.26
N PRO A 136 8.93 -11.32 10.87
CA PRO A 136 8.66 -10.93 9.48
C PRO A 136 9.66 -9.91 8.93
N VAL A 137 10.21 -9.02 9.78
CA VAL A 137 11.23 -8.03 9.37
C VAL A 137 12.56 -8.69 9.01
N GLY A 138 12.99 -9.73 9.75
CA GLY A 138 14.19 -10.48 9.41
C GLY A 138 14.03 -11.26 8.11
N ARG A 139 12.87 -11.89 7.92
CA ARG A 139 12.53 -12.59 6.68
C ARG A 139 12.50 -11.64 5.48
N PHE A 140 11.92 -10.45 5.65
CA PHE A 140 11.92 -9.40 4.63
C PHE A 140 13.35 -8.99 4.24
N GLU A 141 14.22 -8.74 5.20
CA GLU A 141 15.63 -8.38 4.93
C GLU A 141 16.36 -9.48 4.16
N GLU A 142 16.22 -10.75 4.58
CA GLU A 142 16.86 -11.85 3.84
C GLU A 142 16.28 -12.04 2.45
N SER A 143 14.97 -11.83 2.27
CA SER A 143 14.35 -11.89 0.94
C SER A 143 14.97 -10.89 -0.01
N LEU A 144 15.18 -9.64 0.43
CA LEU A 144 15.83 -8.62 -0.40
C LEU A 144 17.27 -8.99 -0.75
N LYS A 145 18.04 -9.55 0.21
CA LYS A 145 19.39 -10.05 -0.03
C LYS A 145 19.41 -11.15 -1.08
N VAL A 146 18.50 -12.12 -0.97
CA VAL A 146 18.39 -13.24 -1.92
C VAL A 146 17.97 -12.76 -3.31
N ILE A 147 17.00 -11.85 -3.41
CA ILE A 147 16.57 -11.28 -4.70
C ILE A 147 17.75 -10.59 -5.39
N ARG A 148 18.44 -9.67 -4.69
CA ARG A 148 19.61 -8.96 -5.24
C ARG A 148 20.72 -9.93 -5.62
N LEU A 149 21.05 -10.90 -4.76
CA LEU A 149 22.07 -11.90 -5.02
C LEU A 149 21.80 -12.70 -6.30
N LEU A 150 20.54 -13.15 -6.50
CA LEU A 150 20.15 -13.90 -7.70
C LEU A 150 20.14 -13.04 -8.96
N TRP A 151 19.79 -11.77 -8.86
CA TRP A 151 19.78 -10.85 -10.01
C TRP A 151 21.19 -10.43 -10.45
N GLU A 152 22.08 -10.18 -9.49
CA GLU A 152 23.38 -9.57 -9.75
C GLU A 152 24.49 -10.61 -10.06
N SER A 153 24.22 -11.91 -9.83
CA SER A 153 25.24 -12.93 -10.00
C SER A 153 25.18 -13.60 -11.38
N ALA A 154 26.30 -13.58 -12.09
CA ALA A 154 26.49 -14.31 -13.34
C ALA A 154 26.86 -15.80 -13.16
N VAL A 155 27.06 -16.26 -11.93
CA VAL A 155 27.47 -17.63 -11.57
C VAL A 155 26.52 -18.20 -10.51
N PRO A 156 26.44 -19.54 -10.37
CA PRO A 156 25.66 -20.15 -9.30
C PRO A 156 26.09 -19.65 -7.91
N VAL A 157 25.11 -19.39 -7.03
CA VAL A 157 25.33 -18.80 -5.72
C VAL A 157 24.87 -19.71 -4.60
N ASP A 158 25.57 -19.65 -3.49
CA ASP A 158 25.18 -20.21 -2.21
C ASP A 158 24.75 -19.09 -1.26
N PHE A 159 23.71 -19.33 -0.48
CA PHE A 159 23.27 -18.44 0.60
C PHE A 159 22.86 -19.25 1.81
N SER A 160 23.28 -18.83 2.99
CA SER A 160 22.93 -19.48 4.27
C SER A 160 22.46 -18.38 5.23
N GLY A 161 21.15 -18.17 5.29
CA GLY A 161 20.49 -17.25 6.22
C GLY A 161 19.74 -17.98 7.33
N GLU A 162 18.99 -17.21 8.09
CA GLU A 162 18.08 -17.73 9.11
C GLU A 162 16.81 -18.34 8.48
N PHE A 163 16.34 -17.76 7.37
CA PHE A 163 15.05 -18.12 6.75
C PHE A 163 15.22 -18.84 5.42
N TYR A 164 16.29 -18.54 4.68
CA TYR A 164 16.51 -19.09 3.35
C TYR A 164 17.88 -19.72 3.22
N THR A 165 17.93 -20.81 2.46
CA THR A 165 19.17 -21.47 2.10
C THR A 165 19.17 -21.77 0.61
N LEU A 166 20.18 -21.28 -0.11
CA LEU A 166 20.41 -21.61 -1.50
C LEU A 166 21.67 -22.48 -1.63
N ARG A 167 21.65 -23.44 -2.56
CA ARG A 167 22.79 -24.29 -2.92
C ARG A 167 22.94 -24.30 -4.43
N HIS A 168 24.03 -23.76 -4.93
CA HIS A 168 24.34 -23.63 -6.37
C HIS A 168 23.13 -23.08 -7.16
N ALA A 169 22.39 -22.14 -6.56
CA ALA A 169 21.21 -21.56 -7.17
C ALA A 169 21.60 -20.59 -8.29
N ARG A 170 20.84 -20.61 -9.38
CA ARG A 170 21.11 -19.77 -10.55
C ARG A 170 19.80 -19.19 -11.11
N LEU A 171 19.86 -17.96 -11.54
CA LEU A 171 18.80 -17.30 -12.28
C LEU A 171 19.42 -16.60 -13.49
N ASP A 172 19.31 -17.22 -14.68
CA ASP A 172 19.95 -16.75 -15.91
C ASP A 172 19.08 -15.79 -16.72
N THR A 173 17.93 -15.37 -16.18
CA THR A 173 17.08 -14.37 -16.83
C THR A 173 17.76 -13.02 -16.74
N GLU A 174 18.23 -12.50 -17.86
CA GLU A 174 18.84 -11.18 -17.94
C GLU A 174 17.79 -10.09 -17.65
N PRO A 175 18.18 -8.95 -17.03
CA PRO A 175 17.27 -7.83 -16.85
C PRO A 175 16.95 -7.17 -18.19
N PHE A 176 15.75 -6.63 -18.35
CA PHE A 176 15.34 -5.93 -19.56
C PHE A 176 16.25 -4.71 -19.82
N GLU A 177 16.86 -4.64 -20.99
CA GLU A 177 17.81 -3.60 -21.39
C GLU A 177 18.94 -3.37 -20.35
N GLY A 178 19.36 -4.43 -19.66
CA GLY A 178 20.46 -4.37 -18.69
C GLY A 178 20.12 -3.69 -17.36
N ARG A 179 18.84 -3.44 -17.06
CA ARG A 179 18.38 -2.79 -15.81
C ARG A 179 17.38 -3.66 -15.07
N PHE A 180 17.69 -3.97 -13.82
CA PHE A 180 16.75 -4.68 -12.95
C PHE A 180 15.54 -3.81 -12.59
N PRO A 181 14.35 -4.41 -12.43
CA PRO A 181 13.17 -3.68 -11.96
C PRO A 181 13.47 -3.03 -10.59
N PRO A 182 13.08 -1.77 -10.36
CA PRO A 182 13.29 -1.14 -9.07
C PRO A 182 12.46 -1.85 -7.99
N ILE A 183 13.04 -1.97 -6.80
CA ILE A 183 12.37 -2.53 -5.62
C ILE A 183 11.88 -1.37 -4.76
N TRP A 184 10.57 -1.31 -4.53
CA TRP A 184 9.97 -0.36 -3.59
C TRP A 184 9.44 -1.09 -2.37
N ALA A 185 9.46 -0.45 -1.19
CA ALA A 185 8.99 -1.09 0.02
C ALA A 185 8.09 -0.19 0.87
N GLY A 186 7.03 -0.81 1.40
CA GLY A 186 6.05 -0.19 2.29
C GLY A 186 6.38 -0.49 3.75
N ALA A 187 6.81 0.52 4.51
CA ALA A 187 7.03 0.38 5.95
C ALA A 187 7.30 1.71 6.66
N SER A 188 7.20 1.71 8.00
CA SER A 188 7.37 2.91 8.83
C SER A 188 8.25 2.69 10.08
N GLY A 189 8.53 1.43 10.46
CA GLY A 189 9.34 1.12 11.65
C GLY A 189 10.84 1.39 11.44
N PRO A 190 11.61 1.81 12.46
CA PRO A 190 13.01 2.23 12.30
C PRO A 190 13.91 1.19 11.62
N ARG A 191 13.81 -0.09 12.01
CA ARG A 191 14.58 -1.17 11.38
C ARG A 191 14.20 -1.35 9.90
N MET A 192 12.92 -1.26 9.57
CA MET A 192 12.45 -1.35 8.17
C MET A 192 12.95 -0.17 7.34
N LEU A 193 12.96 1.06 7.88
CA LEU A 193 13.49 2.23 7.18
C LEU A 193 14.98 2.07 6.86
N ASP A 194 15.76 1.46 7.77
CA ASP A 194 17.17 1.15 7.51
C ASP A 194 17.34 0.12 6.39
N ILE A 195 16.57 -0.98 6.43
CA ILE A 195 16.57 -2.01 5.38
C ILE A 195 16.20 -1.41 4.02
N ILE A 196 15.18 -0.54 3.97
CA ILE A 196 14.75 0.13 2.73
C ILE A 196 15.89 0.97 2.15
N GLY A 197 16.55 1.79 2.97
CA GLY A 197 17.71 2.57 2.51
C GLY A 197 18.83 1.70 1.93
N ARG A 198 19.06 0.51 2.50
CA ARG A 198 20.10 -0.43 2.06
C ARG A 198 19.78 -1.12 0.73
N TYR A 199 18.52 -1.55 0.54
CA TYR A 199 18.20 -2.51 -0.52
C TYR A 199 17.15 -2.04 -1.52
N CYS A 200 16.35 -1.00 -1.22
CA CYS A 200 15.25 -0.58 -2.05
C CYS A 200 15.52 0.72 -2.81
N ASP A 201 14.79 0.92 -3.90
CA ASP A 201 14.91 2.06 -4.81
C ASP A 201 13.75 3.05 -4.63
N GLY A 202 12.74 2.67 -3.83
CA GLY A 202 11.63 3.52 -3.45
C GLY A 202 11.10 3.21 -2.07
N TRP A 203 10.57 4.22 -1.43
CA TRP A 203 9.94 4.12 -0.13
C TRP A 203 8.48 4.55 -0.19
N TRP A 204 7.64 3.68 0.33
CA TRP A 204 6.21 3.82 0.34
C TRP A 204 5.66 3.54 1.76
N PRO A 205 5.54 4.54 2.62
CA PRO A 205 5.12 4.34 3.99
C PRO A 205 3.62 4.04 4.10
N ALA A 206 3.28 3.25 5.12
CA ALA A 206 1.95 3.22 5.69
C ALA A 206 1.99 3.99 7.03
N GLY A 207 1.05 4.92 7.23
CA GLY A 207 0.88 5.59 8.52
C GLY A 207 1.86 6.73 8.83
N ALA A 208 2.11 7.61 7.89
CA ALA A 208 2.65 8.93 8.18
C ALA A 208 1.48 9.88 8.46
N TYR A 209 1.41 10.42 9.69
CA TYR A 209 0.26 11.21 10.16
C TYR A 209 0.45 12.73 10.05
N SER A 210 1.67 13.17 9.75
CA SER A 210 1.98 14.58 9.46
C SER A 210 3.08 14.71 8.41
N PRO A 211 3.19 15.87 7.73
CA PRO A 211 4.32 16.15 6.84
C PRO A 211 5.69 16.06 7.54
N ASP A 212 5.78 16.50 8.79
CA ASP A 212 7.03 16.43 9.58
C ASP A 212 7.43 14.99 9.89
N ASP A 213 6.46 14.12 10.26
CA ASP A 213 6.70 12.70 10.47
C ASP A 213 7.16 12.03 9.16
N TYR A 214 6.54 12.36 8.04
CA TYR A 214 6.94 11.90 6.72
C TYR A 214 8.38 12.33 6.39
N ALA A 215 8.70 13.63 6.53
CA ALA A 215 10.05 14.17 6.30
C ALA A 215 11.11 13.47 7.15
N SER A 216 10.81 13.26 8.44
CA SER A 216 11.71 12.59 9.38
C SER A 216 12.02 11.14 8.95
N LYS A 217 10.98 10.39 8.54
CA LYS A 217 11.14 9.01 8.05
C LYS A 217 11.87 8.95 6.72
N LEU A 218 11.56 9.85 5.77
CA LEU A 218 12.27 9.94 4.49
C LEU A 218 13.76 10.25 4.71
N LYS A 219 14.07 11.16 5.64
CA LYS A 219 15.46 11.45 6.03
C LYS A 219 16.15 10.21 6.61
N ALA A 220 15.45 9.39 7.41
CA ALA A 220 16.01 8.15 7.95
C ALA A 220 16.33 7.14 6.85
N VAL A 221 15.44 6.95 5.86
CA VAL A 221 15.66 6.08 4.69
C VAL A 221 16.85 6.57 3.89
N ARG A 222 16.88 7.85 3.52
CA ARG A 222 17.96 8.45 2.74
C ARG A 222 19.30 8.41 3.46
N GLY A 223 19.31 8.68 4.78
CA GLY A 223 20.51 8.55 5.60
C GLY A 223 21.02 7.11 5.70
N SER A 224 20.13 6.11 5.67
CA SER A 224 20.55 4.71 5.56
C SER A 224 21.16 4.41 4.18
N ALA A 225 20.56 4.88 3.09
CA ALA A 225 21.14 4.73 1.75
C ALA A 225 22.56 5.29 1.68
N GLU A 226 22.76 6.50 2.18
CA GLU A 226 24.08 7.16 2.21
C GLU A 226 25.11 6.37 3.03
N ARG A 227 24.76 5.91 4.23
CA ARG A 227 25.65 5.07 5.08
C ARG A 227 26.07 3.77 4.40
N HIS A 228 25.28 3.28 3.44
CA HIS A 228 25.56 2.05 2.69
C HIS A 228 26.08 2.33 1.27
N GLY A 229 26.58 3.54 1.01
CA GLY A 229 27.23 3.92 -0.26
C GLY A 229 26.28 4.07 -1.45
N ARG A 230 24.96 4.23 -1.20
CA ARG A 230 23.96 4.47 -2.24
C ARG A 230 23.61 5.95 -2.32
N ASP A 231 23.25 6.41 -3.51
CA ASP A 231 22.73 7.78 -3.68
C ASP A 231 21.40 7.94 -2.92
N PRO A 232 21.33 8.79 -1.87
CA PRO A 232 20.10 9.01 -1.12
C PRO A 232 18.99 9.64 -1.98
N MET A 233 19.34 10.35 -3.05
CA MET A 233 18.38 11.00 -3.95
C MET A 233 17.81 10.05 -5.00
N ALA A 234 18.42 8.87 -5.20
CA ALA A 234 17.86 7.81 -6.04
C ALA A 234 16.63 7.13 -5.40
N ILE A 235 16.39 7.34 -4.10
CA ILE A 235 15.20 6.81 -3.42
C ILE A 235 13.96 7.62 -3.84
N THR A 236 13.06 6.99 -4.60
CA THR A 236 11.75 7.57 -4.91
C THR A 236 10.87 7.60 -3.67
N ALA A 237 10.35 8.77 -3.35
CA ALA A 237 9.51 8.98 -2.17
C ALA A 237 8.03 8.94 -2.58
N ALA A 238 7.33 7.89 -2.19
CA ALA A 238 5.91 7.69 -2.48
C ALA A 238 5.08 7.63 -1.19
N PHE A 239 3.76 7.72 -1.29
CA PHE A 239 2.85 7.61 -0.15
C PHE A 239 1.44 7.22 -0.57
N ILE A 240 0.88 6.16 0.05
CA ILE A 240 -0.57 5.96 0.05
C ILE A 240 -1.16 6.79 1.18
N TRP A 241 -1.95 7.76 0.79
CA TRP A 241 -2.55 8.70 1.71
C TRP A 241 -4.06 8.50 1.78
N THR A 242 -4.49 7.82 2.84
CA THR A 242 -5.91 7.59 3.10
C THR A 242 -6.55 8.86 3.63
N CYS A 243 -7.69 9.24 3.06
CA CYS A 243 -8.46 10.41 3.46
C CYS A 243 -9.96 10.18 3.32
N LEU A 244 -10.77 11.12 3.81
CA LEU A 244 -12.22 11.19 3.57
C LEU A 244 -12.51 12.45 2.75
N ILE A 245 -13.00 12.29 1.52
CA ILE A 245 -13.32 13.42 0.64
C ILE A 245 -14.83 13.63 0.63
N ALA A 246 -15.25 14.81 1.09
CA ALA A 246 -16.66 15.22 1.17
C ALA A 246 -16.84 16.62 0.60
N ASP A 247 -17.97 16.89 -0.08
CA ASP A 247 -18.27 18.20 -0.67
C ASP A 247 -18.86 19.17 0.36
N SER A 248 -19.25 18.66 1.54
CA SER A 248 -19.81 19.44 2.65
C SER A 248 -19.68 18.71 3.99
N ASP A 249 -19.81 19.48 5.09
CA ASP A 249 -19.84 18.92 6.45
C ASP A 249 -21.01 17.93 6.63
N ARG A 250 -22.14 18.18 5.96
CA ARG A 250 -23.30 17.27 5.98
C ARG A 250 -22.94 15.92 5.34
N GLU A 251 -22.26 15.92 4.21
CA GLU A 251 -21.82 14.69 3.54
C GLU A 251 -20.76 13.97 4.37
N LEU A 252 -19.80 14.71 4.96
CA LEU A 252 -18.79 14.14 5.85
C LEU A 252 -19.44 13.46 7.06
N ALA A 253 -20.44 14.07 7.68
CA ALA A 253 -21.19 13.46 8.79
C ALA A 253 -21.88 12.16 8.35
N GLN A 254 -22.47 12.10 7.15
CA GLN A 254 -23.07 10.87 6.62
C GLN A 254 -22.02 9.77 6.38
N ILE A 255 -20.85 10.12 5.86
CA ILE A 255 -19.73 9.21 5.65
C ILE A 255 -19.27 8.60 6.98
N LEU A 256 -19.13 9.42 8.03
CA LEU A 256 -18.65 8.98 9.35
C LEU A 256 -19.61 8.05 10.08
N GLU A 257 -20.92 8.13 9.80
CA GLU A 257 -21.89 7.20 10.39
C GLU A 257 -21.88 5.81 9.76
N ALA A 258 -21.29 5.66 8.58
CA ALA A 258 -21.30 4.39 7.88
C ALA A 258 -20.45 3.32 8.63
N PRO A 259 -21.00 2.10 8.83
CA PRO A 259 -20.31 1.04 9.60
C PRO A 259 -18.93 0.67 9.06
N LEU A 260 -18.75 0.60 7.73
CA LEU A 260 -17.45 0.29 7.14
C LEU A 260 -16.43 1.43 7.32
N VAL A 261 -16.88 2.69 7.39
CA VAL A 261 -16.01 3.82 7.69
C VAL A 261 -15.60 3.80 9.18
N LYS A 262 -16.54 3.53 10.08
CA LYS A 262 -16.25 3.32 11.51
C LYS A 262 -15.27 2.16 11.72
N ALA A 263 -15.40 1.08 10.95
CA ALA A 263 -14.50 -0.08 11.02
C ALA A 263 -13.06 0.22 10.57
N TYR A 264 -12.79 1.40 10.00
CA TYR A 264 -11.39 1.81 9.72
C TYR A 264 -10.49 1.82 10.96
N VAL A 265 -11.07 1.99 12.16
CA VAL A 265 -10.32 1.91 13.42
C VAL A 265 -9.61 0.56 13.62
N LEU A 266 -10.07 -0.52 12.98
CA LEU A 266 -9.37 -1.81 13.00
C LEU A 266 -7.93 -1.69 12.49
N GLN A 267 -7.69 -0.81 11.53
CA GLN A 267 -6.38 -0.60 10.89
C GLN A 267 -5.48 0.33 11.72
N ILE A 268 -6.03 1.05 12.70
CA ILE A 268 -5.30 2.05 13.49
C ILE A 268 -4.78 1.40 14.78
N PRO A 269 -3.47 1.45 15.07
CA PRO A 269 -2.96 1.01 16.37
C PRO A 269 -3.48 1.88 17.52
N ALA A 270 -3.79 1.27 18.67
CA ALA A 270 -4.26 1.97 19.87
C ALA A 270 -3.31 3.09 20.32
N LYS A 271 -1.99 2.87 20.22
CA LYS A 271 -0.98 3.88 20.52
C LYS A 271 -1.14 5.16 19.70
N ILE A 272 -1.60 5.04 18.46
CA ILE A 272 -1.81 6.20 17.58
C ILE A 272 -3.07 6.95 18.03
N MET A 273 -4.19 6.27 18.25
CA MET A 273 -5.41 6.92 18.75
C MET A 273 -5.15 7.67 20.07
N ARG A 274 -4.38 7.08 20.97
CA ARG A 274 -3.99 7.73 22.23
C ARG A 274 -3.19 9.04 22.05
N GLN A 275 -2.35 9.13 21.01
CA GLN A 275 -1.63 10.39 20.70
C GLN A 275 -2.58 11.55 20.37
N PHE A 276 -3.78 11.23 19.87
CA PHE A 276 -4.84 12.19 19.58
C PHE A 276 -5.88 12.30 20.71
N GLY A 277 -5.65 11.64 21.85
CA GLY A 277 -6.53 11.73 23.03
C GLY A 277 -7.72 10.79 23.03
N PHE A 278 -7.78 9.80 22.13
CA PHE A 278 -8.87 8.85 22.03
C PHE A 278 -8.48 7.43 22.48
N PRO A 279 -9.33 6.74 23.27
CA PRO A 279 -9.14 5.33 23.56
C PRO A 279 -9.45 4.49 22.32
N HIS A 280 -8.76 3.39 22.14
CA HIS A 280 -9.10 2.45 21.07
C HIS A 280 -10.27 1.54 21.51
N PRO A 281 -11.33 1.38 20.68
CA PRO A 281 -12.53 0.64 21.08
C PRO A 281 -12.30 -0.87 21.29
N LEU A 282 -11.21 -1.43 20.76
CA LEU A 282 -10.79 -2.83 21.01
C LEU A 282 -9.75 -2.98 22.14
N GLY A 283 -9.39 -1.89 22.81
CA GLY A 283 -8.45 -1.90 23.94
C GLY A 283 -7.07 -1.36 23.61
N ASP A 284 -6.30 -1.10 24.67
CA ASP A 284 -5.03 -0.35 24.61
C ASP A 284 -3.89 -1.11 23.92
N GLU A 285 -3.98 -2.43 23.81
CA GLU A 285 -2.96 -3.29 23.22
C GLU A 285 -3.17 -3.54 21.70
N TRP A 286 -4.24 -3.01 21.11
CA TRP A 286 -4.54 -3.20 19.70
C TRP A 286 -3.46 -2.59 18.81
N ARG A 287 -2.88 -3.41 17.89
CA ARG A 287 -1.72 -3.05 17.05
C ARG A 287 -2.09 -2.74 15.59
N GLY A 288 -3.39 -2.59 15.28
CA GLY A 288 -3.86 -2.34 13.92
C GLY A 288 -3.63 -3.55 13.02
N TYR A 289 -3.03 -3.35 11.84
CA TYR A 289 -2.76 -4.42 10.86
C TYR A 289 -2.08 -5.69 11.41
N GLN A 290 -1.40 -5.60 12.54
CA GLN A 290 -0.76 -6.78 13.16
C GLN A 290 -1.73 -7.68 13.93
N ASP A 291 -2.92 -7.17 14.23
CA ASP A 291 -3.94 -7.90 15.01
C ASP A 291 -5.22 -8.17 14.20
N ILE A 292 -5.35 -7.59 13.01
CA ILE A 292 -6.50 -7.85 12.16
C ILE A 292 -6.44 -9.30 11.67
N ASN A 293 -7.50 -10.05 11.98
CA ASN A 293 -7.86 -11.28 11.31
C ASN A 293 -9.40 -11.28 11.25
N PRO A 294 -9.99 -10.87 10.14
CA PRO A 294 -11.43 -10.67 10.02
C PRO A 294 -12.24 -11.94 10.31
N GLU A 295 -11.68 -13.12 10.00
CA GLU A 295 -12.35 -14.41 10.18
C GLU A 295 -12.49 -14.83 11.65
N VAL A 296 -11.62 -14.32 12.53
CA VAL A 296 -11.64 -14.71 13.96
C VAL A 296 -12.19 -13.60 14.86
N LEU A 297 -12.63 -12.46 14.29
CA LEU A 297 -13.28 -11.39 15.05
C LEU A 297 -14.77 -11.70 15.19
N PRO A 298 -15.27 -12.04 16.41
CA PRO A 298 -16.68 -12.34 16.60
C PRO A 298 -17.58 -11.17 16.25
N ARG A 299 -18.73 -11.44 15.64
CA ARG A 299 -19.70 -10.41 15.24
C ARG A 299 -20.05 -9.47 16.40
N GLU A 300 -20.31 -10.01 17.59
CA GLU A 300 -20.68 -9.20 18.76
C GLU A 300 -19.55 -8.22 19.14
N ARG A 301 -18.29 -8.65 19.00
CA ARG A 301 -17.13 -7.78 19.27
C ARG A 301 -17.04 -6.65 18.27
N ILE A 302 -17.29 -6.94 16.99
CA ILE A 302 -17.30 -5.91 15.93
C ILE A 302 -18.45 -4.92 16.15
N LEU A 303 -19.66 -5.40 16.43
CA LEU A 303 -20.80 -4.53 16.69
C LEU A 303 -20.57 -3.62 17.91
N ALA A 304 -20.10 -4.19 19.02
CA ALA A 304 -19.76 -3.43 20.22
C ALA A 304 -18.62 -2.42 19.98
N MET A 305 -17.68 -2.73 19.07
CA MET A 305 -16.67 -1.78 18.63
C MET A 305 -17.29 -0.63 17.86
N LEU A 306 -18.14 -0.90 16.85
CA LEU A 306 -18.79 0.13 16.02
C LEU A 306 -19.61 1.11 16.85
N GLU A 307 -20.28 0.64 17.90
CA GLU A 307 -21.05 1.48 18.85
C GLU A 307 -20.15 2.43 19.66
N LYS A 308 -18.90 2.03 19.91
CA LYS A 308 -17.93 2.81 20.71
C LYS A 308 -17.06 3.75 19.87
N VAL A 309 -17.09 3.63 18.54
CA VAL A 309 -16.28 4.52 17.69
C VAL A 309 -16.83 5.92 17.73
N ASP A 310 -16.04 6.83 18.29
CA ASP A 310 -16.31 8.26 18.20
C ASP A 310 -15.88 8.75 16.79
N PRO A 311 -16.78 9.33 15.99
CA PRO A 311 -16.42 9.95 14.71
C PRO A 311 -15.26 10.95 14.81
N ALA A 312 -15.15 11.68 15.93
CA ALA A 312 -14.06 12.61 16.17
C ALA A 312 -12.70 11.92 16.22
N ALA A 313 -12.66 10.67 16.69
CA ALA A 313 -11.42 9.87 16.70
C ALA A 313 -10.93 9.54 15.28
N ILE A 314 -11.87 9.27 14.36
CA ILE A 314 -11.52 9.06 12.93
C ILE A 314 -10.99 10.37 12.34
N LEU A 315 -11.68 11.47 12.55
CA LEU A 315 -11.28 12.79 12.03
C LEU A 315 -9.94 13.28 12.60
N ALA A 316 -9.58 12.88 13.82
CA ALA A 316 -8.29 13.21 14.40
C ALA A 316 -7.10 12.50 13.70
N VAL A 317 -7.35 11.31 13.14
CA VAL A 317 -6.29 10.48 12.53
C VAL A 317 -6.35 10.54 10.99
N VAL A 318 -7.55 10.65 10.41
CA VAL A 318 -7.76 10.58 8.96
C VAL A 318 -7.95 11.98 8.40
N PRO A 319 -7.09 12.45 7.50
CA PRO A 319 -7.29 13.71 6.79
C PRO A 319 -8.64 13.73 6.07
N HIS A 320 -9.32 14.86 6.13
CA HIS A 320 -10.68 14.98 5.59
C HIS A 320 -10.97 16.38 5.05
N GLY A 321 -11.96 16.48 4.18
CA GLY A 321 -12.42 17.76 3.63
C GLY A 321 -12.80 17.68 2.16
N THR A 322 -12.97 18.86 1.55
CA THR A 322 -13.23 18.97 0.10
C THR A 322 -11.99 18.61 -0.72
N PRO A 323 -12.12 18.28 -2.02
CA PRO A 323 -10.95 18.03 -2.88
C PRO A 323 -9.87 19.10 -2.78
N HIS A 324 -10.26 20.37 -2.70
CA HIS A 324 -9.33 21.49 -2.53
C HIS A 324 -8.58 21.46 -1.17
N GLN A 325 -9.28 21.16 -0.07
CA GLN A 325 -8.65 21.05 1.26
C GLN A 325 -7.69 19.85 1.32
N ILE A 326 -8.07 18.73 0.73
CA ILE A 326 -7.24 17.52 0.59
C ILE A 326 -5.95 17.85 -0.18
N ALA A 327 -6.05 18.53 -1.32
CA ALA A 327 -4.90 18.95 -2.11
C ALA A 327 -3.95 19.87 -1.32
N ARG A 328 -4.49 20.83 -0.59
CA ARG A 328 -3.70 21.73 0.26
C ARG A 328 -2.95 21.00 1.37
N THR A 329 -3.61 20.03 2.03
CA THR A 329 -2.96 19.20 3.06
C THR A 329 -1.85 18.38 2.44
N LEU A 330 -2.11 17.77 1.28
CA LEU A 330 -1.14 16.90 0.60
C LEU A 330 0.06 17.70 0.06
N LYS A 331 -0.13 18.97 -0.29
CA LYS A 331 0.99 19.88 -0.65
C LYS A 331 2.06 19.93 0.44
N GLY A 332 1.69 19.92 1.72
CA GLY A 332 2.66 19.87 2.81
C GLY A 332 3.57 18.63 2.77
N TYR A 333 3.06 17.49 2.31
CA TYR A 333 3.88 16.29 2.10
C TYR A 333 4.79 16.40 0.88
N VAL A 334 4.34 17.09 -0.18
CA VAL A 334 5.20 17.40 -1.34
C VAL A 334 6.36 18.29 -0.90
N GLU A 335 6.10 19.31 -0.09
CA GLU A 335 7.13 20.18 0.50
C GLU A 335 8.08 19.38 1.42
N ALA A 336 7.59 18.30 2.05
CA ALA A 336 8.36 17.33 2.82
C ALA A 336 9.13 16.30 1.98
N GLY A 337 9.03 16.37 0.64
CA GLY A 337 9.79 15.55 -0.30
C GLY A 337 9.02 14.41 -0.97
N LEU A 338 7.69 14.36 -0.84
CA LEU A 338 6.84 13.40 -1.54
C LEU A 338 6.85 13.66 -3.06
N GLN A 339 7.09 12.61 -3.85
CA GLN A 339 7.13 12.65 -5.30
C GLN A 339 5.94 11.93 -5.94
N VAL A 340 5.53 10.81 -5.37
CA VAL A 340 4.47 9.96 -5.91
C VAL A 340 3.33 9.81 -4.90
N PRO A 341 2.41 10.79 -4.85
CA PRO A 341 1.22 10.70 -4.02
C PRO A 341 0.22 9.70 -4.59
N LYS A 342 -0.38 8.89 -3.73
CA LYS A 342 -1.59 8.13 -4.03
C LYS A 342 -2.69 8.51 -3.05
N ILE A 343 -3.69 9.22 -3.52
CA ILE A 343 -4.90 9.55 -2.74
C ILE A 343 -5.81 8.32 -2.72
N LEU A 344 -6.16 7.86 -1.52
CA LEU A 344 -7.13 6.81 -1.29
C LEU A 344 -8.32 7.38 -0.53
N ASP A 345 -9.39 7.71 -1.25
CA ASP A 345 -10.64 8.17 -0.63
C ASP A 345 -11.39 7.00 -0.02
N TYR A 346 -11.37 6.94 1.30
CA TYR A 346 -12.05 5.94 2.09
C TYR A 346 -13.54 6.26 2.28
N GLY A 347 -13.97 7.48 1.96
CA GLY A 347 -15.37 7.90 1.95
C GLY A 347 -16.24 7.04 1.02
N GLY A 348 -15.65 6.45 -0.02
CA GLY A 348 -16.33 5.50 -0.89
C GLY A 348 -16.84 4.23 -0.18
N MET A 349 -16.30 3.89 1.00
CA MET A 349 -16.78 2.77 1.81
C MET A 349 -18.09 3.05 2.54
N ALA A 350 -18.56 4.29 2.52
CA ALA A 350 -19.86 4.66 3.12
C ALA A 350 -21.07 4.13 2.35
N GLY A 351 -20.88 3.66 1.11
CA GLY A 351 -21.95 3.07 0.30
C GLY A 351 -21.83 3.42 -1.18
N LEU A 352 -22.71 2.85 -2.01
CA LEU A 352 -22.67 2.96 -3.47
C LEU A 352 -22.69 4.40 -3.99
N GLN A 353 -23.53 5.25 -3.39
CA GLN A 353 -23.62 6.66 -3.78
C GLN A 353 -22.29 7.42 -3.58
N PHE A 354 -21.55 7.10 -2.53
CA PHE A 354 -20.23 7.71 -2.24
C PHE A 354 -19.16 7.08 -3.11
N ALA A 355 -19.18 5.76 -3.27
CA ALA A 355 -18.24 5.02 -4.13
C ALA A 355 -18.30 5.49 -5.59
N ALA A 356 -19.50 5.77 -6.12
CA ALA A 356 -19.69 6.26 -7.48
C ALA A 356 -19.01 7.62 -7.73
N ARG A 357 -18.90 8.47 -6.72
CA ARG A 357 -18.32 9.82 -6.81
C ARG A 357 -16.86 9.90 -6.38
N SER A 358 -16.38 8.90 -5.63
CA SER A 358 -15.03 8.88 -5.05
C SER A 358 -13.92 9.07 -6.10
N ALA A 359 -13.99 8.36 -7.23
CA ALA A 359 -12.99 8.50 -8.29
C ALA A 359 -12.93 9.91 -8.91
N GLN A 360 -14.06 10.60 -9.00
CA GLN A 360 -14.13 11.98 -9.46
C GLN A 360 -13.48 12.92 -8.44
N LYS A 361 -13.88 12.82 -7.17
CA LYS A 361 -13.33 13.64 -6.08
C LYS A 361 -11.80 13.48 -5.94
N VAL A 362 -11.31 12.24 -6.07
CA VAL A 362 -9.87 11.98 -6.10
C VAL A 362 -9.20 12.70 -7.26
N ARG A 363 -9.76 12.63 -8.49
CA ARG A 363 -9.20 13.36 -9.64
C ARG A 363 -9.19 14.87 -9.44
N GLU A 364 -10.26 15.43 -8.88
CA GLU A 364 -10.33 16.85 -8.56
C GLU A 364 -9.25 17.27 -7.55
N ALA A 365 -9.00 16.44 -6.53
CA ALA A 365 -7.94 16.68 -5.56
C ALA A 365 -6.54 16.55 -6.18
N GLU A 366 -6.33 15.56 -7.07
CA GLU A 366 -5.08 15.40 -7.81
C GLU A 366 -4.82 16.60 -8.74
N ASP A 367 -5.83 17.04 -9.51
CA ASP A 367 -5.72 18.18 -10.42
C ASP A 367 -5.39 19.47 -9.67
N GLU A 368 -6.05 19.67 -8.53
CA GLU A 368 -5.77 20.81 -7.65
C GLU A 368 -4.36 20.73 -7.05
N LEU A 369 -3.93 19.55 -6.60
CA LEU A 369 -2.56 19.35 -6.12
C LEU A 369 -1.54 19.72 -7.20
N MET A 370 -1.72 19.21 -8.42
CA MET A 370 -0.80 19.49 -9.52
C MET A 370 -0.75 20.99 -9.83
N ARG A 371 -1.88 21.70 -9.73
CA ARG A 371 -1.93 23.17 -9.88
C ARG A 371 -1.19 23.90 -8.75
N LEU A 372 -1.19 23.36 -7.53
CA LEU A 372 -0.55 23.97 -6.36
C LEU A 372 0.96 23.77 -6.32
N VAL A 373 1.50 22.77 -7.03
CA VAL A 373 2.93 22.36 -6.98
C VAL A 373 3.66 22.57 -8.30
N GLY A 374 2.94 22.80 -9.40
CA GLY A 374 3.49 23.14 -10.74
C GLY A 374 3.61 24.62 -10.89
#